data_3482e497e1a66c7a86a4715e5a063762
#
_entry.id   3482e497e1a66c7a86a4715e5a063762
#
_cell.length_a   1.000
_cell.length_b   1.000
_cell.length_c   1.000
_cell.angle_alpha   90.00
_cell.angle_beta   90.00
_cell.angle_gamma   90.00
#
_symmetry.space_group_name_H-M   'P 1'
#
loop_
_entity.id
_entity.type
_entity.pdbx_description
1 polymer ?
#
loop_
_entity_poly.entity_id
_entity_poly.type
_entity_poly.pdbx_seq_one_letter_code
_entity_poly.pdbx_strand_id
1 'polypeptide(L)'
;MVSEHHNERAAPSAEQLAVAATSLRRSAGGPDALQSLPATLAHVGEAVDELASGMLVLAETVAKSSGLGTSVDLDHLPPQARALSWHLHELAARLRAARASVETARDWAHEQRASAPELAGAPVK
;
A
#
# COMPACT_ATOMS: atom_id res chain seq x y z
N MET A 1 24.60 -16.41 4.90
CA MET A 1 23.93 -16.81 3.67
C MET A 1 22.44 -16.54 3.70
N VAL A 2 21.76 -17.08 4.72
CA VAL A 2 20.32 -16.83 4.84
C VAL A 2 20.03 -15.35 5.00
N SER A 3 20.85 -14.63 5.75
CA SER A 3 20.66 -13.20 5.94
C SER A 3 20.85 -12.40 4.64
N GLU A 4 21.72 -12.86 3.76
CA GLU A 4 21.90 -12.21 2.47
C GLU A 4 20.65 -12.36 1.61
N HIS A 5 20.03 -13.54 1.62
CA HIS A 5 18.79 -13.75 0.89
C HIS A 5 17.66 -12.89 1.44
N HIS A 6 17.58 -12.71 2.75
CA HIS A 6 16.58 -11.85 3.34
C HIS A 6 16.79 -10.39 2.95
N ASN A 7 18.05 -9.93 2.94
CA ASN A 7 18.35 -8.56 2.55
C ASN A 7 18.05 -8.30 1.07
N GLU A 8 18.29 -9.29 0.23
CA GLU A 8 18.02 -9.18 -1.19
C GLU A 8 16.53 -9.15 -1.51
N ARG A 9 15.69 -9.70 -0.64
CA ARG A 9 14.26 -9.77 -0.89
C ARG A 9 13.54 -8.44 -0.76
N ALA A 10 14.01 -7.56 0.11
CA ALA A 10 13.33 -6.27 0.32
C ALA A 10 13.41 -5.38 -0.91
N ALA A 11 14.61 -5.22 -1.48
CA ALA A 11 14.78 -4.37 -2.65
C ALA A 11 14.09 -4.94 -3.89
N PRO A 12 14.23 -6.24 -4.24
CA PRO A 12 13.50 -6.80 -5.36
C PRO A 12 11.99 -6.73 -5.19
N SER A 13 11.49 -6.90 -3.97
CA SER A 13 10.05 -6.80 -3.71
C SER A 13 9.56 -5.38 -3.94
N ALA A 14 10.32 -4.39 -3.49
CA ALA A 14 9.98 -2.99 -3.73
C ALA A 14 10.00 -2.66 -5.22
N GLU A 15 10.97 -3.22 -5.96
CA GLU A 15 11.04 -3.04 -7.40
C GLU A 15 9.83 -3.64 -8.09
N GLN A 16 9.41 -4.84 -7.68
CA GLN A 16 8.22 -5.48 -8.22
C GLN A 16 6.97 -4.65 -7.95
N LEU A 17 6.90 -4.04 -6.77
CA LEU A 17 5.78 -3.15 -6.44
C LEU A 17 5.76 -1.95 -7.38
N ALA A 18 6.91 -1.35 -7.65
CA ALA A 18 7.00 -0.22 -8.58
C ALA A 18 6.57 -0.62 -9.99
N VAL A 19 6.98 -1.79 -10.45
CA VAL A 19 6.58 -2.31 -11.75
C VAL A 19 5.07 -2.53 -11.81
N ALA A 20 4.51 -3.13 -10.75
CA ALA A 20 3.08 -3.36 -10.68
C ALA A 20 2.30 -2.05 -10.67
N ALA A 21 2.79 -1.04 -9.95
CA ALA A 21 2.16 0.27 -9.91
C ALA A 21 2.18 0.94 -11.29
N THR A 22 3.27 0.81 -12.02
CA THR A 22 3.38 1.32 -13.38
C THR A 22 2.39 0.62 -14.30
N SER A 23 2.29 -0.69 -14.19
CA SER A 23 1.35 -1.49 -14.96
C SER A 23 -0.09 -1.06 -14.69
N LEU A 24 -0.42 -0.86 -13.42
CA LEU A 24 -1.74 -0.40 -13.02
C LEU A 24 -2.05 0.97 -13.65
N ARG A 25 -1.09 1.89 -13.61
CA ARG A 25 -1.28 3.21 -14.16
C ARG A 25 -1.58 3.15 -15.67
N ARG A 26 -0.90 2.26 -16.38
CA ARG A 26 -1.13 2.08 -17.82
C ARG A 26 -2.50 1.47 -18.10
N SER A 27 -2.89 0.50 -17.30
CA SER A 27 -4.15 -0.21 -17.47
C SER A 27 -5.36 0.62 -17.07
N ALA A 28 -5.17 1.54 -16.12
CA ALA A 28 -6.27 2.32 -15.57
C ALA A 28 -6.97 3.21 -16.60
N GLY A 29 -6.29 3.55 -17.69
CA GLY A 29 -6.88 4.34 -18.76
C GLY A 29 -7.57 3.51 -19.83
N GLY A 30 -7.57 2.18 -19.69
CA GLY A 30 -8.14 1.31 -20.70
C GLY A 30 -9.68 1.26 -20.66
N PRO A 31 -10.28 0.73 -21.72
CA PRO A 31 -11.75 0.72 -21.83
C PRO A 31 -12.44 -0.18 -20.80
N ASP A 32 -11.74 -1.19 -20.28
CA ASP A 32 -12.32 -2.12 -19.32
C ASP A 32 -12.10 -1.69 -17.88
N ALA A 33 -11.42 -0.57 -17.66
CA ALA A 33 -11.05 -0.14 -16.31
C ALA A 33 -12.26 0.06 -15.39
N LEU A 34 -13.33 0.64 -15.92
CA LEU A 34 -14.52 0.90 -15.11
C LEU A 34 -15.25 -0.38 -14.72
N GLN A 35 -15.23 -1.38 -15.59
CA GLN A 35 -15.88 -2.65 -15.28
C GLN A 35 -15.17 -3.41 -14.16
N SER A 36 -13.85 -3.31 -14.11
CA SER A 36 -13.05 -3.98 -13.09
C SER A 36 -12.76 -3.10 -11.88
N LEU A 37 -13.32 -1.89 -11.85
CA LEU A 37 -12.98 -0.91 -10.82
C LEU A 37 -13.18 -1.43 -9.39
N PRO A 38 -14.31 -2.04 -9.02
CA PRO A 38 -14.46 -2.52 -7.65
C PRO A 38 -13.41 -3.55 -7.26
N ALA A 39 -13.12 -4.51 -8.15
CA ALA A 39 -12.10 -5.52 -7.88
C ALA A 39 -10.72 -4.89 -7.82
N THR A 40 -10.42 -3.96 -8.71
CA THR A 40 -9.15 -3.25 -8.72
C THR A 40 -8.94 -2.50 -7.42
N LEU A 41 -9.97 -1.78 -6.96
CA LEU A 41 -9.87 -1.03 -5.70
C LEU A 41 -9.74 -1.95 -4.49
N ALA A 42 -10.37 -3.12 -4.51
CA ALA A 42 -10.17 -4.10 -3.44
C ALA A 42 -8.72 -4.53 -3.35
N HIS A 43 -8.10 -4.84 -4.49
CA HIS A 43 -6.70 -5.25 -4.52
C HIS A 43 -5.76 -4.11 -4.15
N VAL A 44 -6.07 -2.89 -4.60
CA VAL A 44 -5.29 -1.71 -4.22
C VAL A 44 -5.35 -1.51 -2.69
N GLY A 45 -6.53 -1.68 -2.11
CA GLY A 45 -6.68 -1.58 -0.66
C GLY A 45 -5.85 -2.59 0.09
N GLU A 46 -5.84 -3.84 -0.37
CA GLU A 46 -4.99 -4.88 0.22
C GLU A 46 -3.52 -4.54 0.10
N ALA A 47 -3.11 -4.06 -1.08
CA ALA A 47 -1.71 -3.69 -1.31
C ALA A 47 -1.28 -2.52 -0.42
N VAL A 48 -2.14 -1.53 -0.26
CA VAL A 48 -1.86 -0.39 0.60
C VAL A 48 -1.70 -0.83 2.06
N ASP A 49 -2.56 -1.75 2.52
CA ASP A 49 -2.50 -2.27 3.87
C ASP A 49 -1.19 -3.04 4.11
N GLU A 50 -0.83 -3.90 3.16
CA GLU A 50 0.43 -4.65 3.24
C GLU A 50 1.64 -3.71 3.20
N LEU A 51 1.56 -2.67 2.38
CA LEU A 51 2.63 -1.68 2.29
C LEU A 51 2.78 -0.93 3.62
N ALA A 52 1.67 -0.57 4.26
CA ALA A 52 1.72 0.07 5.58
C ALA A 52 2.40 -0.83 6.61
N SER A 53 2.04 -2.12 6.60
CA SER A 53 2.67 -3.10 7.49
C SER A 53 4.16 -3.23 7.20
N GLY A 54 4.53 -3.22 5.91
CA GLY A 54 5.94 -3.25 5.50
C GLY A 54 6.71 -2.05 6.00
N MET A 55 6.12 -0.87 5.98
CA MET A 55 6.77 0.33 6.49
C MET A 55 7.01 0.24 7.99
N LEU A 56 6.08 -0.35 8.73
CA LEU A 56 6.25 -0.56 10.17
C LEU A 56 7.36 -1.56 10.46
N VAL A 57 7.45 -2.62 9.67
CA VAL A 57 8.54 -3.59 9.80
C VAL A 57 9.90 -2.94 9.50
N LEU A 58 9.96 -2.11 8.47
CA LEU A 58 11.19 -1.36 8.17
C LEU A 58 11.56 -0.42 9.30
N ALA A 59 10.60 0.26 9.89
CA ALA A 59 10.84 1.15 11.03
C ALA A 59 11.44 0.37 12.20
N GLU A 60 10.88 -0.80 12.47
CA GLU A 60 11.37 -1.68 13.53
C GLU A 60 12.77 -2.16 13.22
N THR A 61 13.04 -2.52 11.96
CA THR A 61 14.35 -2.97 11.53
C THR A 61 15.39 -1.87 11.70
N VAL A 62 15.05 -0.64 11.33
CA VAL A 62 15.94 0.51 11.53
C VAL A 62 16.25 0.70 13.01
N ALA A 63 15.24 0.62 13.86
CA ALA A 63 15.42 0.77 15.29
C ALA A 63 16.31 -0.33 15.86
N LYS A 64 16.09 -1.57 15.46
CA LYS A 64 16.90 -2.70 15.92
C LYS A 64 18.34 -2.62 15.42
N SER A 65 18.55 -2.20 14.19
CA SER A 65 19.88 -2.08 13.60
C SER A 65 20.71 -0.98 14.25
N SER A 66 20.04 0.07 14.70
CA SER A 66 20.71 1.20 15.33
C SER A 66 20.87 1.02 16.84
N GLY A 67 20.05 0.17 17.43
CA GLY A 67 20.12 -0.12 18.86
C GLY A 67 21.06 -1.26 19.14
N LEU A 68 21.58 -1.29 20.34
CA LEU A 68 22.56 -2.28 20.77
C LEU A 68 21.93 -3.34 21.66
N GLY A 69 20.81 -3.85 21.31
CA GLY A 69 20.21 -4.86 22.14
C GLY A 69 18.85 -5.30 21.63
N THR A 70 18.23 -6.15 22.43
CA THR A 70 16.94 -6.72 22.10
C THR A 70 15.80 -5.76 22.43
N SER A 71 16.05 -4.81 23.30
CA SER A 71 15.07 -3.82 23.72
C SER A 71 15.25 -2.55 22.88
N VAL A 72 14.21 -2.13 22.21
CA VAL A 72 14.23 -0.93 21.39
C VAL A 72 13.66 0.23 22.19
N ASP A 73 14.49 1.20 22.46
CA ASP A 73 14.08 2.44 23.09
C ASP A 73 14.34 3.56 22.10
N LEU A 74 13.29 4.14 21.56
CA LEU A 74 13.40 5.18 20.55
C LEU A 74 14.16 6.40 21.04
N ASP A 75 14.08 6.69 22.34
CA ASP A 75 14.79 7.85 22.92
C ASP A 75 16.30 7.68 22.90
N HIS A 76 16.76 6.43 22.84
CA HIS A 76 18.21 6.13 22.83
C HIS A 76 18.76 5.89 21.43
N LEU A 77 17.94 6.00 20.39
CA LEU A 77 18.42 5.87 19.03
C LEU A 77 19.21 7.11 18.61
N PRO A 78 20.19 6.95 17.72
CA PRO A 78 20.82 8.11 17.10
C PRO A 78 19.76 8.98 16.43
N PRO A 79 19.97 10.31 16.41
CA PRO A 79 18.94 11.22 15.86
C PRO A 79 18.50 10.87 14.44
N GLN A 80 19.42 10.42 13.61
CA GLN A 80 19.11 10.08 12.22
C GLN A 80 18.23 8.84 12.13
N ALA A 81 18.54 7.82 12.93
CA ALA A 81 17.75 6.60 12.97
C ALA A 81 16.35 6.85 13.53
N ARG A 82 16.31 7.71 14.57
CA ARG A 82 15.02 8.08 15.17
C ARG A 82 14.14 8.84 14.17
N ALA A 83 14.74 9.78 13.45
CA ALA A 83 14.02 10.53 12.43
C ALA A 83 13.51 9.62 11.33
N LEU A 84 14.34 8.70 10.85
CA LEU A 84 13.95 7.76 9.82
C LEU A 84 12.81 6.85 10.30
N SER A 85 12.93 6.32 11.50
CA SER A 85 11.88 5.49 12.08
C SER A 85 10.58 6.28 12.19
N TRP A 86 10.66 7.54 12.63
CA TRP A 86 9.49 8.39 12.73
C TRP A 86 8.81 8.59 11.37
N HIS A 87 9.61 8.86 10.34
CA HIS A 87 9.08 9.05 8.99
C HIS A 87 8.40 7.79 8.46
N LEU A 88 8.96 6.62 8.76
CA LEU A 88 8.37 5.36 8.33
C LEU A 88 7.03 5.10 9.04
N HIS A 89 6.95 5.42 10.32
CA HIS A 89 5.68 5.33 11.06
C HIS A 89 4.65 6.30 10.50
N GLU A 90 5.08 7.51 10.19
CA GLU A 90 4.21 8.53 9.62
C GLU A 90 3.68 8.08 8.25
N LEU A 91 4.54 7.51 7.43
CA LEU A 91 4.15 6.97 6.14
C LEU A 91 3.14 5.84 6.29
N ALA A 92 3.38 4.94 7.24
CA ALA A 92 2.44 3.85 7.51
C ALA A 92 1.06 4.39 7.92
N ALA A 93 1.04 5.42 8.75
CA ALA A 93 -0.22 6.03 9.18
C ALA A 93 -0.97 6.64 7.98
N ARG A 94 -0.24 7.31 7.09
CA ARG A 94 -0.83 7.89 5.89
C ARG A 94 -1.35 6.83 4.94
N LEU A 95 -0.64 5.72 4.82
CA LEU A 95 -1.10 4.60 3.99
C LEU A 95 -2.39 3.99 4.56
N ARG A 96 -2.49 3.86 5.87
CA ARG A 96 -3.71 3.35 6.48
C ARG A 96 -4.88 4.29 6.30
N ALA A 97 -4.63 5.60 6.37
CA ALA A 97 -5.67 6.58 6.07
C ALA A 97 -6.09 6.48 4.60
N ALA A 98 -5.13 6.29 3.70
CA ALA A 98 -5.41 6.10 2.28
C ALA A 98 -6.22 4.82 2.06
N ARG A 99 -5.96 3.76 2.83
CA ARG A 99 -6.73 2.53 2.76
C ARG A 99 -8.21 2.78 3.01
N ALA A 100 -8.53 3.59 4.01
CA ALA A 100 -9.92 3.93 4.31
C ALA A 100 -10.57 4.66 3.13
N SER A 101 -9.84 5.56 2.48
CA SER A 101 -10.33 6.26 1.30
C SER A 101 -10.57 5.30 0.13
N VAL A 102 -9.69 4.31 -0.04
CA VAL A 102 -9.84 3.30 -1.08
C VAL A 102 -11.10 2.46 -0.83
N GLU A 103 -11.36 2.11 0.42
CA GLU A 103 -12.56 1.34 0.77
C GLU A 103 -13.83 2.14 0.47
N THR A 104 -13.82 3.42 0.79
CA THR A 104 -14.95 4.29 0.47
C THR A 104 -15.16 4.37 -1.04
N ALA A 105 -14.08 4.52 -1.81
CA ALA A 105 -14.16 4.54 -3.26
C ALA A 105 -14.68 3.21 -3.82
N ARG A 106 -14.24 2.11 -3.24
CA ARG A 106 -14.70 0.78 -3.65
C ARG A 106 -16.20 0.63 -3.42
N ASP A 107 -16.69 1.04 -2.26
CA ASP A 107 -18.11 0.95 -1.94
C ASP A 107 -18.92 1.80 -2.89
N TRP A 108 -18.45 3.02 -3.17
CA TRP A 108 -19.09 3.89 -4.15
C TRP A 108 -19.10 3.24 -5.54
N ALA A 109 -18.00 2.63 -5.95
CA ALA A 109 -17.91 1.95 -7.24
C ALA A 109 -18.88 0.78 -7.34
N HIS A 110 -19.07 0.03 -6.25
CA HIS A 110 -20.07 -1.03 -6.19
C HIS A 110 -21.47 -0.48 -6.37
N GLU A 111 -21.79 0.62 -5.70
CA GLU A 111 -23.10 1.25 -5.83
C GLU A 111 -23.35 1.73 -7.25
N GLN A 112 -22.35 2.36 -7.86
CA GLN A 112 -22.49 2.82 -9.23
C GLN A 112 -22.69 1.67 -10.20
N ARG A 113 -21.97 0.59 -9.99
CA ARG A 113 -22.11 -0.60 -10.83
C ARG A 113 -23.47 -1.25 -10.66
N ALA A 114 -23.98 -1.29 -9.45
CA ALA A 114 -25.31 -1.84 -9.19
C ALA A 114 -26.40 -1.01 -9.87
N SER A 115 -26.18 0.30 -9.97
CA SER A 115 -27.12 1.21 -10.61
C SER A 115 -26.98 1.24 -12.14
N ALA A 116 -25.82 0.87 -12.67
CA ALA A 116 -25.50 0.97 -14.09
C ALA A 116 -26.48 0.24 -15.00
N PRO A 117 -26.91 -1.01 -14.66
CA PRO A 117 -27.88 -1.69 -15.53
C PRO A 117 -29.19 -0.92 -15.70
N GLU A 118 -29.64 -0.27 -14.67
CA GLU A 118 -30.86 0.54 -14.75
C GLU A 118 -30.64 1.77 -15.64
N LEU A 119 -29.51 2.44 -15.46
CA LEU A 119 -29.18 3.61 -16.26
C LEU A 119 -28.93 3.24 -17.71
N ALA A 120 -28.25 2.13 -17.95
CA ALA A 120 -27.96 1.66 -19.29
C ALA A 120 -29.20 1.17 -20.01
N GLY A 121 -30.15 0.60 -19.29
CA GLY A 121 -31.38 0.10 -19.86
C GLY A 121 -32.35 1.18 -20.28
N ALA A 122 -32.39 2.27 -19.53
CA ALA A 122 -33.35 3.33 -19.76
C ALA A 122 -33.19 4.02 -21.14
N PRO A 123 -31.98 4.43 -21.54
CA PRO A 123 -31.84 5.12 -22.83
C PRO A 123 -31.95 4.23 -24.04
N VAL A 124 -31.82 2.93 -23.90
CA VAL A 124 -31.87 2.02 -25.02
C VAL A 124 -33.27 1.97 -25.63
N LYS A 125 -34.24 2.23 -24.83
CA LYS A 125 -35.62 2.27 -25.32
C LYS A 125 -35.89 3.54 -26.10
#